data_3faa330b02c53f5e3989dfab0009728f
#
_entry.id   3faa330b02c53f5e3989dfab0009728f
#
_cell.length_a   1.000
_cell.length_b   1.000
_cell.length_c   1.000
_cell.angle_alpha   90.00
_cell.angle_beta   90.00
_cell.angle_gamma   90.00
#
_symmetry.space_group_name_H-M   'P 1'
#
loop_
_entity.id
_entity.type
_entity.pdbx_description
1 polymer ?
#
loop_
_entity_poly.entity_id
_entity_poly.type
_entity_poly.pdbx_seq_one_letter_code
_entity_poly.pdbx_strand_id
1 'polypeptide(L)'
;MEIENDILIDDLLRRTKQSTERVKRFERLPISQLRFKSGSRWSILECLEHLNLYGDFYLVEIEKQIIANRNRPPSRIFRSGFVGNYFANLMEVKEGKITKMKSPKNKNPANMDLTITTISRFLKQQEQLTVLLNSCRSIDLTRAKSAISLTRLIKLRLGDTLRFFTYHIERHMLQAERICKEQIL
;
A
#
# COMPACT_ATOMS: atom_id res chain seq x y z
N MET A 1 19.08 -5.12 2.12
CA MET A 1 18.91 -3.91 2.95
C MET A 1 18.89 -4.33 4.41
N GLU A 2 19.54 -3.57 5.26
CA GLU A 2 19.52 -3.68 6.70
C GLU A 2 19.20 -2.29 7.29
N ILE A 3 18.31 -2.23 8.29
CA ILE A 3 17.83 -0.96 8.88
C ILE A 3 17.29 -1.23 10.30
N GLU A 4 17.32 -0.25 11.19
CA GLU A 4 16.65 -0.33 12.48
C GLU A 4 15.13 -0.40 12.29
N ASN A 5 14.46 -1.27 13.07
CA ASN A 5 13.01 -1.46 12.98
C ASN A 5 12.24 -0.16 13.14
N ASP A 6 12.59 0.65 14.15
CA ASP A 6 11.89 1.91 14.42
C ASP A 6 12.05 2.90 13.29
N ILE A 7 13.24 3.01 12.70
CA ILE A 7 13.49 3.88 11.53
C ILE A 7 12.65 3.44 10.34
N LEU A 8 12.56 2.12 10.09
CA LEU A 8 11.70 1.59 9.04
C LEU A 8 10.22 1.93 9.30
N ILE A 9 9.72 1.66 10.50
CA ILE A 9 8.32 1.91 10.85
C ILE A 9 7.99 3.41 10.76
N ASP A 10 8.87 4.28 11.23
CA ASP A 10 8.68 5.73 11.13
C ASP A 10 8.61 6.22 9.68
N ASP A 11 9.46 5.70 8.78
CA ASP A 11 9.39 6.01 7.35
C ASP A 11 8.05 5.56 6.76
N LEU A 12 7.59 4.33 7.06
CA LEU A 12 6.33 3.80 6.55
C LEU A 12 5.11 4.56 7.09
N LEU A 13 5.12 4.95 8.38
CA LEU A 13 4.08 5.80 8.98
C LEU A 13 4.02 7.17 8.30
N ARG A 14 5.16 7.80 8.07
CA ARG A 14 5.25 9.10 7.37
C ARG A 14 4.65 9.00 5.96
N ARG A 15 4.99 7.96 5.18
CA ARG A 15 4.45 7.71 3.83
C ARG A 15 2.94 7.44 3.86
N THR A 16 2.46 6.66 4.83
CA THR A 16 1.03 6.39 5.03
C THR A 16 0.28 7.68 5.30
N LYS A 17 0.78 8.54 6.22
CA LYS A 17 0.21 9.85 6.50
C LYS A 17 0.15 10.74 5.26
N GLN A 18 1.24 10.82 4.50
CA GLN A 18 1.29 11.61 3.26
C GLN A 18 0.27 11.11 2.22
N SER A 19 0.11 9.80 2.08
CA SER A 19 -0.89 9.22 1.18
C SER A 19 -2.32 9.53 1.63
N THR A 20 -2.59 9.47 2.93
CA THR A 20 -3.87 9.84 3.53
C THR A 20 -4.21 11.31 3.24
N GLU A 21 -3.27 12.23 3.45
CA GLU A 21 -3.50 13.67 3.19
C GLU A 21 -3.73 13.97 1.70
N ARG A 22 -3.11 13.19 0.80
CA ARG A 22 -3.38 13.29 -0.65
C ARG A 22 -4.82 12.88 -0.97
N VAL A 23 -5.31 11.78 -0.40
CA VAL A 23 -6.66 11.28 -0.66
C VAL A 23 -7.73 12.19 -0.08
N LYS A 24 -7.52 12.80 1.09
CA LYS A 24 -8.44 13.80 1.65
C LYS A 24 -8.68 14.99 0.70
N ARG A 25 -7.72 15.32 -0.16
CA ARG A 25 -7.93 16.35 -1.19
C ARG A 25 -8.89 15.88 -2.28
N PHE A 26 -8.91 14.58 -2.61
CA PHE A 26 -9.83 14.03 -3.58
C PHE A 26 -11.30 14.02 -3.10
N GLU A 27 -11.56 14.00 -1.78
CA GLU A 27 -12.93 14.09 -1.24
C GLU A 27 -13.65 15.37 -1.66
N ARG A 28 -12.91 16.42 -2.00
CA ARG A 28 -13.46 17.72 -2.41
C ARG A 28 -13.77 17.80 -3.91
N LEU A 29 -13.39 16.78 -4.68
CA LEU A 29 -13.60 16.75 -6.12
C LEU A 29 -15.01 16.24 -6.45
N PRO A 30 -15.66 16.79 -7.48
CA PRO A 30 -16.93 16.26 -7.97
C PRO A 30 -16.76 14.84 -8.51
N ILE A 31 -17.81 14.04 -8.41
CA ILE A 31 -17.79 12.63 -8.82
C ILE A 31 -17.37 12.43 -10.29
N SER A 32 -17.70 13.37 -11.16
CA SER A 32 -17.29 13.36 -12.57
C SER A 32 -15.77 13.40 -12.72
N GLN A 33 -15.08 14.20 -11.89
CA GLN A 33 -13.62 14.27 -11.88
C GLN A 33 -12.99 13.01 -11.28
N LEU A 34 -13.59 12.45 -10.23
CA LEU A 34 -13.12 11.21 -9.61
C LEU A 34 -13.24 10.01 -10.54
N ARG A 35 -14.25 9.99 -11.44
CA ARG A 35 -14.48 8.95 -12.45
C ARG A 35 -13.80 9.22 -13.80
N PHE A 36 -13.20 10.38 -13.98
CA PHE A 36 -12.56 10.74 -15.25
C PHE A 36 -11.44 9.76 -15.63
N LYS A 37 -11.45 9.35 -16.90
CA LYS A 37 -10.44 8.48 -17.50
C LYS A 37 -9.77 9.18 -18.67
N SER A 38 -8.44 9.18 -18.71
CA SER A 38 -7.69 9.61 -19.88
C SER A 38 -7.31 8.37 -20.72
N GLY A 39 -8.10 8.11 -21.77
CA GLY A 39 -7.96 6.92 -22.61
C GLY A 39 -8.24 5.62 -21.83
N SER A 40 -7.35 4.64 -21.95
CA SER A 40 -7.46 3.34 -21.26
C SER A 40 -6.91 3.33 -19.83
N ARG A 41 -6.52 4.49 -19.30
CA ARG A 41 -5.96 4.60 -17.95
C ARG A 41 -7.05 4.56 -16.89
N TRP A 42 -6.70 4.14 -15.69
CA TRP A 42 -7.60 4.14 -14.55
C TRP A 42 -7.99 5.54 -14.13
N SER A 43 -9.20 5.71 -13.62
CA SER A 43 -9.64 6.92 -12.90
C SER A 43 -9.02 7.00 -11.50
N ILE A 44 -9.23 8.12 -10.79
CA ILE A 44 -8.85 8.27 -9.37
C ILE A 44 -9.51 7.18 -8.53
N LEU A 45 -10.82 6.96 -8.70
CA LEU A 45 -11.53 5.92 -7.94
C LEU A 45 -11.03 4.52 -8.26
N GLU A 46 -10.68 4.22 -9.51
CA GLU A 46 -10.11 2.93 -9.85
C GLU A 46 -8.72 2.72 -9.24
N CYS A 47 -7.89 3.77 -9.15
CA CYS A 47 -6.62 3.68 -8.43
C CYS A 47 -6.84 3.36 -6.94
N LEU A 48 -7.81 4.01 -6.29
CA LEU A 48 -8.14 3.78 -4.89
C LEU A 48 -8.77 2.41 -4.65
N GLU A 49 -9.68 1.97 -5.52
CA GLU A 49 -10.29 0.65 -5.39
C GLU A 49 -9.28 -0.47 -5.57
N HIS A 50 -8.35 -0.32 -6.50
CA HIS A 50 -7.23 -1.25 -6.63
C HIS A 50 -6.45 -1.40 -5.30
N LEU A 51 -6.18 -0.29 -4.63
CA LEU A 51 -5.52 -0.29 -3.33
C LEU A 51 -6.39 -0.89 -2.22
N ASN A 52 -7.70 -0.62 -2.23
CA ASN A 52 -8.65 -1.24 -1.30
C ASN A 52 -8.64 -2.77 -1.42
N LEU A 53 -8.66 -3.29 -2.67
CA LEU A 53 -8.58 -4.73 -2.92
C LEU A 53 -7.26 -5.36 -2.41
N TYR A 54 -6.16 -4.62 -2.42
CA TYR A 54 -4.91 -5.05 -1.78
C TYR A 54 -4.98 -4.92 -0.26
N GLY A 55 -5.59 -3.85 0.25
CA GLY A 55 -5.81 -3.62 1.68
C GLY A 55 -6.59 -4.75 2.33
N ASP A 56 -7.65 -5.24 1.70
CA ASP A 56 -8.44 -6.39 2.20
C ASP A 56 -7.60 -7.64 2.47
N PHE A 57 -6.55 -7.83 1.70
CA PHE A 57 -5.65 -8.97 1.90
C PHE A 57 -4.53 -8.64 2.89
N TYR A 58 -3.81 -7.52 2.66
CA TYR A 58 -2.58 -7.25 3.41
C TYR A 58 -2.84 -6.83 4.85
N LEU A 59 -3.90 -6.06 5.14
CA LEU A 59 -4.20 -5.65 6.51
C LEU A 59 -4.51 -6.87 7.39
N VAL A 60 -5.33 -7.80 6.89
CA VAL A 60 -5.65 -9.04 7.58
C VAL A 60 -4.41 -9.93 7.77
N GLU A 61 -3.59 -10.05 6.73
CA GLU A 61 -2.38 -10.89 6.80
C GLU A 61 -1.33 -10.29 7.75
N ILE A 62 -1.15 -8.97 7.76
CA ILE A 62 -0.24 -8.27 8.69
C ILE A 62 -0.71 -8.47 10.14
N GLU A 63 -2.00 -8.23 10.42
CA GLU A 63 -2.58 -8.42 11.75
C GLU A 63 -2.38 -9.86 12.25
N LYS A 64 -2.66 -10.84 11.39
CA LYS A 64 -2.41 -12.26 11.68
C LYS A 64 -0.95 -12.52 12.08
N GLN A 65 0.00 -11.90 11.39
CA GLN A 65 1.42 -12.09 11.70
C GLN A 65 1.82 -11.40 13.00
N ILE A 66 1.25 -10.24 13.32
CA ILE A 66 1.45 -9.58 14.62
C ILE A 66 0.98 -10.48 15.76
N ILE A 67 -0.24 -11.01 15.66
CA ILE A 67 -0.81 -11.91 16.68
C ILE A 67 0.05 -13.17 16.85
N ALA A 68 0.47 -13.80 15.75
CA ALA A 68 1.23 -15.04 15.77
C ALA A 68 2.67 -14.87 16.33
N ASN A 69 3.21 -13.65 16.31
CA ASN A 69 4.60 -13.38 16.70
C ASN A 69 4.74 -12.50 17.96
N ARG A 70 3.63 -12.03 18.57
CA ARG A 70 3.62 -11.10 19.72
C ARG A 70 4.41 -11.59 20.96
N ASN A 71 4.51 -12.90 21.13
CA ASN A 71 5.20 -13.52 22.27
C ASN A 71 6.69 -13.82 21.98
N ARG A 72 7.19 -13.44 20.80
CA ARG A 72 8.61 -13.59 20.45
C ARG A 72 9.36 -12.30 20.73
N PRO A 73 10.62 -12.38 21.21
CA PRO A 73 11.41 -11.17 21.40
C PRO A 73 11.56 -10.41 20.07
N PRO A 74 11.35 -9.09 20.06
CA PRO A 74 11.56 -8.28 18.86
C PRO A 74 13.02 -8.23 18.48
N SER A 75 13.32 -8.03 17.20
CA SER A 75 14.66 -7.70 16.74
C SER A 75 14.78 -6.18 16.55
N ARG A 76 15.88 -5.59 17.02
CA ARG A 76 16.16 -4.18 16.79
C ARG A 76 16.43 -3.88 15.32
N ILE A 77 16.97 -4.86 14.57
CA ILE A 77 17.38 -4.68 13.19
C ILE A 77 16.52 -5.55 12.27
N PHE A 78 15.92 -4.93 11.28
CA PHE A 78 15.29 -5.60 10.16
C PHE A 78 16.32 -5.88 9.06
N ARG A 79 16.35 -7.14 8.62
CA ARG A 79 17.10 -7.58 7.44
C ARG A 79 16.13 -8.02 6.36
N SER A 80 16.17 -7.34 5.21
CA SER A 80 15.32 -7.66 4.06
C SER A 80 15.72 -9.02 3.44
N GLY A 81 14.70 -9.78 2.98
CA GLY A 81 14.92 -10.98 2.16
C GLY A 81 15.20 -10.61 0.71
N PHE A 82 15.91 -11.47 -0.04
CA PHE A 82 16.24 -11.20 -1.44
C PHE A 82 14.99 -10.93 -2.28
N VAL A 83 14.02 -11.85 -2.27
CA VAL A 83 12.77 -11.74 -3.03
C VAL A 83 11.92 -10.57 -2.53
N GLY A 84 11.80 -10.38 -1.21
CA GLY A 84 11.02 -9.30 -0.62
C GLY A 84 11.60 -7.93 -0.95
N ASN A 85 12.93 -7.79 -0.87
CA ASN A 85 13.62 -6.56 -1.26
C ASN A 85 13.41 -6.22 -2.74
N TYR A 86 13.46 -7.23 -3.61
CA TYR A 86 13.17 -7.04 -5.04
C TYR A 86 11.76 -6.47 -5.26
N PHE A 87 10.74 -7.10 -4.67
CA PHE A 87 9.35 -6.64 -4.83
C PHE A 87 9.11 -5.27 -4.20
N ALA A 88 9.66 -4.99 -3.03
CA ALA A 88 9.54 -3.68 -2.40
C ALA A 88 10.16 -2.58 -3.27
N ASN A 89 11.38 -2.80 -3.76
CA ASN A 89 12.07 -1.83 -4.62
C ASN A 89 11.36 -1.62 -5.97
N LEU A 90 10.67 -2.65 -6.49
CA LEU A 90 9.88 -2.55 -7.73
C LEU A 90 8.66 -1.62 -7.54
N MET A 91 8.10 -1.56 -6.32
CA MET A 91 7.00 -0.65 -5.99
C MET A 91 7.46 0.76 -5.63
N GLU A 92 8.69 0.92 -5.18
CA GLU A 92 9.21 2.21 -4.75
C GLU A 92 9.21 3.23 -5.88
N VAL A 93 8.66 4.40 -5.59
CA VAL A 93 8.70 5.54 -6.52
C VAL A 93 10.06 6.21 -6.42
N LYS A 94 10.85 6.15 -7.49
CA LYS A 94 12.16 6.80 -7.58
C LYS A 94 12.07 7.98 -8.55
N GLU A 95 12.47 9.17 -8.10
CA GLU A 95 12.48 10.39 -8.93
C GLU A 95 11.13 10.66 -9.63
N GLY A 96 10.01 10.31 -9.00
CA GLY A 96 8.68 10.47 -9.58
C GLY A 96 8.36 9.51 -10.74
N LYS A 97 9.24 8.55 -11.06
CA LYS A 97 9.01 7.57 -12.14
C LYS A 97 8.24 6.35 -11.63
N ILE A 98 7.32 5.86 -12.46
CA ILE A 98 6.53 4.66 -12.21
C ILE A 98 6.76 3.67 -13.34
N THR A 99 7.23 2.47 -13.02
CA THR A 99 7.36 1.38 -14.00
C THR A 99 5.97 0.82 -14.32
N LYS A 100 5.58 0.73 -15.59
CA LYS A 100 4.29 0.13 -15.98
C LYS A 100 4.26 -1.35 -15.63
N MET A 101 3.17 -1.79 -14.98
CA MET A 101 2.92 -3.18 -14.63
C MET A 101 1.46 -3.53 -14.91
N LYS A 102 1.22 -4.78 -15.33
CA LYS A 102 -0.14 -5.32 -15.45
C LYS A 102 -0.68 -5.64 -14.05
N SER A 103 -1.89 -5.18 -13.76
CA SER A 103 -2.61 -5.60 -12.56
C SER A 103 -3.10 -7.04 -12.70
N PRO A 104 -3.04 -7.88 -11.64
CA PRO A 104 -3.73 -9.16 -11.60
C PRO A 104 -5.23 -8.98 -11.82
N LYS A 105 -5.87 -9.93 -12.51
CA LYS A 105 -7.31 -9.84 -12.87
C LYS A 105 -8.20 -9.60 -11.65
N ASN A 106 -7.95 -10.30 -10.55
CA ASN A 106 -8.71 -10.19 -9.29
C ASN A 106 -8.42 -8.91 -8.48
N LYS A 107 -7.51 -8.07 -8.96
CA LYS A 107 -7.17 -6.76 -8.37
C LYS A 107 -7.39 -5.62 -9.37
N ASN A 108 -8.05 -5.91 -10.49
CA ASN A 108 -8.36 -4.91 -11.51
C ASN A 108 -9.77 -4.35 -11.27
N PRO A 109 -9.94 -3.07 -10.92
CA PRO A 109 -11.22 -2.42 -10.67
C PRO A 109 -11.93 -1.93 -11.93
N ALA A 110 -11.38 -2.18 -13.13
CA ALA A 110 -11.98 -1.72 -14.37
C ALA A 110 -13.43 -2.21 -14.49
N ASN A 111 -14.33 -1.31 -14.86
CA ASN A 111 -15.78 -1.55 -15.04
C ASN A 111 -16.57 -1.77 -13.72
N MET A 112 -16.00 -1.52 -12.55
CA MET A 112 -16.77 -1.48 -11.30
C MET A 112 -17.52 -0.15 -11.19
N ASP A 113 -18.75 -0.18 -10.66
CA ASP A 113 -19.48 1.05 -10.34
C ASP A 113 -18.97 1.63 -9.01
N LEU A 114 -18.00 2.54 -9.12
CA LEU A 114 -17.30 3.13 -7.98
C LEU A 114 -17.92 4.46 -7.58
N THR A 115 -18.05 4.69 -6.28
CA THR A 115 -18.63 5.90 -5.69
C THR A 115 -17.65 6.54 -4.70
N ILE A 116 -18.08 7.63 -4.08
CA ILE A 116 -17.31 8.31 -3.01
C ILE A 116 -16.99 7.36 -1.83
N THR A 117 -17.76 6.31 -1.63
CA THR A 117 -17.50 5.30 -0.60
C THR A 117 -16.17 4.57 -0.78
N THR A 118 -15.64 4.51 -2.00
CA THR A 118 -14.30 4.01 -2.30
C THR A 118 -13.22 4.81 -1.56
N ILE A 119 -13.37 6.13 -1.49
CA ILE A 119 -12.46 7.02 -0.74
C ILE A 119 -12.56 6.75 0.76
N SER A 120 -13.77 6.74 1.30
CA SER A 120 -14.00 6.51 2.74
C SER A 120 -13.44 5.15 3.18
N ARG A 121 -13.61 4.11 2.35
CA ARG A 121 -13.04 2.78 2.59
C ARG A 121 -11.51 2.82 2.61
N PHE A 122 -10.90 3.51 1.67
CA PHE A 122 -9.44 3.66 1.62
C PHE A 122 -8.92 4.37 2.88
N LEU A 123 -9.54 5.49 3.29
CA LEU A 123 -9.14 6.21 4.49
C LEU A 123 -9.22 5.35 5.75
N LYS A 124 -10.29 4.57 5.91
CA LYS A 124 -10.43 3.61 7.00
C LYS A 124 -9.32 2.55 6.99
N GLN A 125 -8.93 2.06 5.81
CA GLN A 125 -7.82 1.12 5.67
C GLN A 125 -6.46 1.76 6.01
N GLN A 126 -6.26 3.06 5.73
CA GLN A 126 -5.04 3.77 6.14
C GLN A 126 -4.95 3.98 7.67
N GLU A 127 -6.08 4.22 8.33
CA GLU A 127 -6.15 4.25 9.79
C GLU A 127 -5.75 2.90 10.38
N GLN A 128 -6.32 1.81 9.86
CA GLN A 128 -5.97 0.45 10.28
C GLN A 128 -4.48 0.15 10.01
N LEU A 129 -3.95 0.51 8.85
CA LEU A 129 -2.53 0.35 8.53
C LEU A 129 -1.64 1.09 9.52
N THR A 130 -2.02 2.30 9.92
CA THR A 130 -1.28 3.10 10.91
C THR A 130 -1.22 2.37 12.26
N VAL A 131 -2.32 1.79 12.72
CA VAL A 131 -2.36 1.00 13.96
C VAL A 131 -1.47 -0.23 13.85
N LEU A 132 -1.55 -0.97 12.74
CA LEU A 132 -0.75 -2.17 12.50
C LEU A 132 0.75 -1.86 12.41
N LEU A 133 1.15 -0.77 11.74
CA LEU A 133 2.54 -0.33 11.69
C LEU A 133 3.10 -0.05 13.08
N ASN A 134 2.36 0.66 13.94
CA ASN A 134 2.78 0.89 15.31
C ASN A 134 2.91 -0.42 16.11
N SER A 135 1.98 -1.36 15.94
CA SER A 135 2.04 -2.69 16.57
C SER A 135 3.25 -3.51 16.10
N CYS A 136 3.73 -3.26 14.89
CA CYS A 136 4.91 -3.93 14.33
C CYS A 136 6.23 -3.55 15.01
N ARG A 137 6.29 -2.48 15.81
CA ARG A 137 7.51 -2.09 16.58
C ARG A 137 7.94 -3.18 17.54
N SER A 138 7.00 -3.94 18.09
CA SER A 138 7.27 -5.05 19.02
C SER A 138 7.43 -6.40 18.35
N ILE A 139 7.54 -6.46 17.02
CA ILE A 139 7.62 -7.72 16.25
C ILE A 139 8.99 -7.86 15.59
N ASP A 140 9.53 -9.08 15.57
CA ASP A 140 10.71 -9.40 14.75
C ASP A 140 10.30 -9.44 13.27
N LEU A 141 10.46 -8.30 12.57
CA LEU A 141 10.08 -8.12 11.17
C LEU A 141 10.90 -8.99 10.20
N THR A 142 12.03 -9.53 10.65
CA THR A 142 12.89 -10.42 9.85
C THR A 142 12.39 -11.86 9.90
N ARG A 143 11.98 -12.34 11.07
CA ARG A 143 11.54 -13.73 11.28
C ARG A 143 10.06 -13.93 10.95
N ALA A 144 9.21 -12.96 11.29
CA ALA A 144 7.81 -13.00 10.92
C ALA A 144 7.68 -13.00 9.39
N LYS A 145 6.81 -13.86 8.86
CA LYS A 145 6.61 -14.03 7.41
C LYS A 145 5.14 -13.99 7.05
N SER A 146 4.77 -13.16 6.10
CA SER A 146 3.43 -13.03 5.56
C SER A 146 3.31 -13.61 4.14
N ALA A 147 2.15 -14.12 3.79
CA ALA A 147 1.83 -14.51 2.42
C ALA A 147 1.74 -13.27 1.51
N ILE A 148 1.82 -13.49 0.19
CA ILE A 148 1.56 -12.45 -0.81
C ILE A 148 0.20 -12.66 -1.47
N SER A 149 -0.41 -11.59 -1.99
CA SER A 149 -1.75 -11.62 -2.60
C SER A 149 -1.83 -12.44 -3.89
N LEU A 150 -0.70 -12.72 -4.54
CA LEU A 150 -0.63 -13.51 -5.78
C LEU A 150 -0.66 -15.01 -5.54
N THR A 151 -0.06 -15.46 -4.44
CA THR A 151 -0.01 -16.88 -4.06
C THR A 151 0.29 -17.03 -2.57
N ARG A 152 -0.31 -18.04 -1.94
CA ARG A 152 -0.04 -18.37 -0.53
C ARG A 152 1.25 -19.20 -0.34
N LEU A 153 1.84 -19.69 -1.42
CA LEU A 153 3.05 -20.52 -1.39
C LEU A 153 4.31 -19.70 -1.12
N ILE A 154 4.33 -18.45 -1.58
CA ILE A 154 5.45 -17.53 -1.37
C ILE A 154 5.16 -16.67 -0.14
N LYS A 155 6.12 -16.66 0.80
CA LYS A 155 6.07 -15.82 1.99
C LYS A 155 7.25 -14.86 1.99
N LEU A 156 6.98 -13.57 2.22
CA LEU A 156 8.00 -12.55 2.41
C LEU A 156 8.22 -12.30 3.91
N ARG A 157 9.36 -11.74 4.28
CA ARG A 157 9.59 -11.21 5.63
C ARG A 157 8.58 -10.09 5.88
N LEU A 158 8.06 -9.98 7.09
CA LEU A 158 6.99 -9.02 7.39
C LEU A 158 7.41 -7.58 7.05
N GLY A 159 8.64 -7.19 7.37
CA GLY A 159 9.15 -5.87 7.02
C GLY A 159 9.17 -5.60 5.50
N ASP A 160 9.45 -6.62 4.69
CA ASP A 160 9.39 -6.49 3.22
C ASP A 160 7.94 -6.33 2.73
N THR A 161 6.99 -7.04 3.36
CA THR A 161 5.56 -6.90 3.03
C THR A 161 5.05 -5.50 3.39
N LEU A 162 5.44 -4.97 4.55
CA LEU A 162 5.09 -3.60 4.96
C LEU A 162 5.64 -2.57 3.96
N ARG A 163 6.90 -2.70 3.56
CA ARG A 163 7.52 -1.85 2.52
C ARG A 163 6.76 -1.96 1.18
N PHE A 164 6.57 -3.18 0.70
CA PHE A 164 5.86 -3.44 -0.56
C PHE A 164 4.49 -2.77 -0.56
N PHE A 165 3.68 -2.98 0.46
CA PHE A 165 2.32 -2.47 0.52
C PHE A 165 2.28 -0.94 0.63
N THR A 166 3.11 -0.33 1.48
CA THR A 166 3.17 1.13 1.62
C THR A 166 3.69 1.81 0.36
N TYR A 167 4.73 1.27 -0.29
CA TYR A 167 5.25 1.81 -1.55
C TYR A 167 4.27 1.64 -2.71
N HIS A 168 3.48 0.55 -2.71
CA HIS A 168 2.40 0.33 -3.67
C HIS A 168 1.30 1.39 -3.53
N ILE A 169 0.93 1.75 -2.30
CA ILE A 169 0.01 2.86 -2.04
C ILE A 169 0.57 4.17 -2.59
N GLU A 170 1.79 4.54 -2.24
CA GLU A 170 2.43 5.78 -2.71
C GLU A 170 2.49 5.86 -4.25
N ARG A 171 2.81 4.76 -4.91
CA ARG A 171 2.83 4.63 -6.36
C ARG A 171 1.50 4.97 -7.00
N HIS A 172 0.39 4.43 -6.49
CA HIS A 172 -0.94 4.71 -7.03
C HIS A 172 -1.47 6.08 -6.63
N MET A 173 -1.03 6.65 -5.50
CA MET A 173 -1.28 8.06 -5.18
C MET A 173 -0.66 8.99 -6.24
N LEU A 174 0.58 8.74 -6.64
CA LEU A 174 1.21 9.51 -7.71
C LEU A 174 0.48 9.34 -9.06
N GLN A 175 -0.03 8.14 -9.34
CA GLN A 175 -0.85 7.91 -10.54
C GLN A 175 -2.16 8.71 -10.48
N ALA A 176 -2.88 8.68 -9.37
CA ALA A 176 -4.13 9.43 -9.19
C ALA A 176 -3.92 10.95 -9.28
N GLU A 177 -2.82 11.48 -8.72
CA GLU A 177 -2.47 12.91 -8.83
C GLU A 177 -2.19 13.34 -10.28
N ARG A 178 -1.57 12.47 -11.09
CA ARG A 178 -1.36 12.75 -12.53
C ARG A 178 -2.68 12.84 -13.28
N ILE A 179 -3.62 11.94 -13.01
CA ILE A 179 -4.97 11.97 -13.59
C ILE A 179 -5.69 13.27 -13.21
N CYS A 180 -5.58 13.68 -11.94
CA CYS A 180 -6.18 14.93 -11.47
C CYS A 180 -5.60 16.15 -12.21
N LYS A 181 -4.28 16.20 -12.44
CA LYS A 181 -3.63 17.31 -13.17
C LYS A 181 -4.05 17.38 -14.64
N GLU A 182 -4.25 16.24 -15.29
CA GLU A 182 -4.65 16.18 -16.70
C GLU A 182 -6.07 16.69 -16.98
N GLN A 183 -6.91 16.82 -15.95
CA GLN A 183 -8.26 17.38 -16.08
C GLN A 183 -8.28 18.91 -16.08
N ILE A 184 -7.18 19.55 -15.72
CA ILE A 184 -7.08 21.01 -15.59
C ILE A 184 -6.46 21.62 -16.87
N LEU A 185 -5.90 20.79 -17.73
CA LEU A 185 -5.34 21.16 -19.04
C LEU A 185 -6.34 20.96 -20.16
#